data_4a5580fc3a41618acfbe71f0a32ca7cd
#
_entry.id   4a5580fc3a41618acfbe71f0a32ca7cd
#
_cell.length_a   1.000
_cell.length_b   1.000
_cell.length_c   1.000
_cell.angle_alpha   90.00
_cell.angle_beta   90.00
_cell.angle_gamma   90.00
#
_symmetry.space_group_name_H-M   'P 1'
#
loop_
_entity.id
_entity.type
_entity.pdbx_description
1 polymer ?
#
loop_
_entity_poly.entity_id
_entity_poly.type
_entity_poly.pdbx_seq_one_letter_code
_entity_poly.pdbx_strand_id
1 'polypeptide(L)' 'MIDKIFFILSALTIISATMVVVSKHPIRSVLFLVLTFFLISAHYVLLNAQFLALVN' A
#
# COMPACT_ATOMS: atom_id res chain seq x y z
N MET A 1 -0.07 17.14 6.58
CA MET A 1 0.13 15.96 7.45
C MET A 1 -0.29 14.67 6.75
N ILE A 2 -1.49 14.63 6.19
CA ILE A 2 -1.97 13.45 5.46
C ILE A 2 -1.11 13.16 4.23
N ASP A 3 -0.58 14.20 3.59
CA ASP A 3 0.25 14.06 2.40
C ASP A 3 1.53 13.27 2.70
N LYS A 4 2.14 13.50 3.87
CA LYS A 4 3.35 12.76 4.27
C LYS A 4 3.05 11.30 4.51
N ILE A 5 1.94 11.02 5.19
CA ILE A 5 1.52 9.64 5.45
C ILE A 5 1.24 8.92 4.14
N PHE A 6 0.56 9.58 3.22
CA PHE A 6 0.26 9.02 1.91
C PHE A 6 1.55 8.74 1.14
N PHE A 7 2.50 9.64 1.20
CA PHE A 7 3.79 9.47 0.55
C PHE A 7 4.54 8.25 1.09
N ILE A 8 4.58 8.11 2.41
CA ILE A 8 5.25 6.96 3.06
C ILE A 8 4.56 5.66 2.67
N LEU A 9 3.23 5.63 2.68
CA LEU A 9 2.47 4.45 2.29
C LEU A 9 2.73 4.08 0.84
N SER A 10 2.76 5.06 -0.05
CA SER A 10 3.05 4.81 -1.46
C SER A 10 4.44 4.23 -1.65
N ALA A 11 5.43 4.79 -0.95
CA ALA A 11 6.80 4.28 -1.02
C ALA A 11 6.87 2.83 -0.56
N LEU A 12 6.22 2.51 0.55
CA LEU A 12 6.17 1.16 1.07
C LEU A 12 5.50 0.20 0.08
N THR A 13 4.41 0.64 -0.52
CA THR A 13 3.69 -0.18 -1.51
C THR A 13 4.57 -0.47 -2.72
N ILE A 14 5.27 0.52 -3.23
CA ILE A 14 6.15 0.36 -4.39
C ILE A 14 7.29 -0.60 -4.05
N ILE A 15 7.91 -0.43 -2.89
CA ILE A 15 8.99 -1.30 -2.45
C ILE A 15 8.49 -2.74 -2.32
N SER A 16 7.35 -2.93 -1.68
CA SER A 16 6.77 -4.26 -1.51
C SER A 16 6.45 -4.91 -2.86
N ALA A 17 5.85 -4.15 -3.77
CA ALA A 17 5.53 -4.64 -5.10
C ALA A 17 6.79 -5.06 -5.86
N THR A 18 7.84 -4.25 -5.77
CA THR A 18 9.11 -4.58 -6.40
C THR A 18 9.68 -5.86 -5.83
N MET A 19 9.61 -6.02 -4.52
CA MET A 19 10.09 -7.25 -3.86
C MET A 19 9.33 -8.48 -4.32
N VAL A 20 8.03 -8.36 -4.56
CA VAL A 20 7.22 -9.47 -5.07
C VAL A 20 7.72 -9.92 -6.44
N VAL A 21 8.01 -8.94 -7.31
CA VAL A 21 8.45 -9.24 -8.68
C VAL A 21 9.86 -9.83 -8.68
N VAL A 22 10.74 -9.32 -7.82
CA VAL A 22 12.14 -9.75 -7.78
C VAL A 22 12.31 -11.05 -6.98
N SER A 23 11.35 -11.38 -6.12
CA SER A 23 11.46 -12.55 -5.25
C SER A 23 11.50 -13.84 -6.08
N LYS A 24 12.48 -14.69 -5.78
CA LYS A 24 12.64 -15.98 -6.44
C LYS A 24 11.89 -17.09 -5.73
N HIS A 25 11.50 -16.86 -4.49
CA HIS A 25 10.80 -17.87 -3.70
C HIS A 25 9.29 -17.70 -3.83
N PRO A 26 8.57 -18.76 -4.27
CA PRO A 26 7.12 -18.65 -4.46
C PRO A 26 6.36 -18.42 -3.15
N ILE A 27 6.85 -18.99 -2.04
CA ILE A 27 6.20 -18.84 -0.74
C ILE A 27 6.29 -17.39 -0.27
N ARG A 28 7.47 -16.79 -0.39
CA ARG A 28 7.67 -15.39 -0.02
C ARG A 28 6.87 -14.46 -0.93
N SER A 29 6.79 -14.82 -2.20
CA SER A 29 6.04 -14.03 -3.17
C SER A 29 4.57 -13.90 -2.75
N VAL A 30 3.98 -15.02 -2.29
CA VAL A 30 2.58 -15.03 -1.83
C VAL A 30 2.42 -14.13 -0.60
N LEU A 31 3.35 -14.24 0.35
CA LEU A 31 3.30 -13.42 1.55
C LEU A 31 3.38 -11.94 1.22
N PHE A 32 4.31 -11.57 0.34
CA PHE A 32 4.44 -10.18 -0.09
C PHE A 32 3.21 -9.72 -0.87
N LEU A 33 2.61 -10.60 -1.65
CA LEU A 33 1.39 -10.28 -2.39
C LEU A 33 0.27 -9.92 -1.42
N VAL A 34 0.09 -10.70 -0.36
CA VAL A 34 -0.91 -10.42 0.66
C VAL A 34 -0.62 -9.07 1.33
N LEU A 35 0.64 -8.81 1.64
CA LEU A 35 1.04 -7.53 2.21
C LEU A 35 0.73 -6.37 1.27
N THR A 36 1.00 -6.53 -0.01
CA THR A 36 0.72 -5.53 -1.02
C THR A 36 -0.78 -5.24 -1.10
N PHE A 37 -1.60 -6.29 -1.11
CA PHE A 37 -3.05 -6.12 -1.09
C PHE A 37 -3.52 -5.37 0.15
N PHE A 38 -2.93 -5.69 1.29
CA PHE A 38 -3.24 -5.00 2.53
C PHE A 38 -2.91 -3.51 2.44
N LEU A 39 -1.75 -3.20 1.87
CA LEU A 39 -1.32 -1.82 1.68
C LEU A 39 -2.25 -1.07 0.73
N ILE A 40 -2.65 -1.72 -0.35
CA ILE A 40 -3.60 -1.11 -1.30
C ILE A 40 -4.92 -0.82 -0.61
N SER A 41 -5.41 -1.75 0.20
CA SER A 41 -6.64 -1.55 0.96
C SER A 41 -6.51 -0.35 1.90
N ALA A 42 -5.36 -0.22 2.55
CA ALA A 42 -5.10 0.92 3.42
C ALA A 42 -5.14 2.23 2.64
N HIS A 43 -4.60 2.23 1.42
CA HIS A 43 -4.67 3.41 0.55
C HIS A 43 -6.10 3.79 0.23
N TYR A 44 -6.93 2.81 -0.11
CA TYR A 44 -8.33 3.07 -0.42
C TYR A 44 -9.07 3.63 0.78
N VAL A 45 -8.84 3.06 1.95
CA VAL A 45 -9.47 3.55 3.18
C VAL A 45 -9.03 4.98 3.47
N LEU A 46 -7.75 5.27 3.29
CA LEU A 46 -7.21 6.60 3.51
C LEU A 46 -7.82 7.61 2.54
N LEU A 47 -7.93 7.23 1.27
CA LEU A 47 -8.53 8.09 0.24
C LEU A 47 -9.99 8.36 0.53
N ASN A 48 -10.73 7.35 0.94
CA ASN A 48 -12.14 7.49 1.28
C ASN A 48 -12.32 8.42 2.47
N ALA A 49 -11.50 8.26 3.51
CA ALA A 49 -11.55 9.10 4.68
C ALA A 49 -11.21 10.56 4.32
N GLN A 50 -10.22 10.74 3.45
CA GLN A 50 -9.82 12.07 3.00
C GLN A 50 -10.93 12.73 2.18
N PHE A 51 -11.56 11.97 1.31
CA PHE A 51 -12.66 12.47 0.49
C PHE A 51 -13.85 12.88 1.37
N LEU A 52 -14.17 12.05 2.36
CA LEU A 52 -15.25 12.35 3.29
C LEU A 52 -14.95 13.62 4.09
N ALA A 53 -13.69 13.78 4.51
CA ALA A 53 -13.29 14.97 5.25
C ALA A 53 -13.39 16.23 4.39
N LEU A 54 -13.08 16.11 3.09
CA LEU A 54 -13.19 17.22 2.16
C LEU A 54 -14.63 17.61 1.88
N VAL A 55 -15.48 16.61 1.73
CA VAL A 55 -16.90 16.84 1.46
C VAL A 55 -17.62 17.38 2.69
N ASN A 56 -17.15 16.99 3.84
CA ASN A 56 -17.77 17.42 5.09
C ASN A 56 -17.27 18.81 5.51
#